data_4353b0fdb86e3f5f417c24e7abd60d3e
#
_entry.id   4353b0fdb86e3f5f417c24e7abd60d3e
#
_cell.length_a   1.000
_cell.length_b   1.000
_cell.length_c   1.000
_cell.angle_alpha   90.00
_cell.angle_beta   90.00
_cell.angle_gamma   90.00
#
_symmetry.space_group_name_H-M   'P 1'
#
loop_
_entity.id
_entity.type
_entity.pdbx_description
1 polymer ?
#
loop_
_entity_poly.entity_id
_entity_poly.type
_entity_poly.pdbx_seq_one_letter_code
_entity_poly.pdbx_strand_id
1 'polypeptide(L)'
;MAEEKGKRYRKKKVRINYSKAARALALLILVLTIVLSYLPVALGRGMSYDRSLLRPCGELGSKAPGLRAQSAIMYSTDLNEPVFEKNADQRMEPYSITKILTCYLALENLDPDTELTASPNACRVLEDGMELELEPGEKSRAMDLIYAAMMMSANDATIVLGEGVSGSEREFVELMNKTVKKWGCKDTNFVNTNGWQHKDHYTTARDMAIITKHCFENEKLREIALTKKYTMPATNMSGKLKMQNALLKATDNLEGLTFGKTGSWSETQCSITLGFKESGLSAIIVLLGDTAKGRMEDPRTLIKVAHDLTPGFIVTDSDKNVCNTWVRHGVKSKVSLDTKGLRYAYPENQRAGGVKVKTEINILEAPVKRGEKVGKFYIYANREQVGEGYLYAGEDIETGWLPSYLYITNRTTIFIGIIIALILILGLVMSKIKR
;
A
#
# COMPACT_ATOMS: atom_id res chain seq x y z
N MET A 1 30.37 104.76 2.74
CA MET A 1 30.55 104.31 1.38
C MET A 1 31.23 102.95 1.42
N ALA A 2 30.51 101.89 1.20
CA ALA A 2 31.06 100.53 1.04
C ALA A 2 30.26 99.87 -0.05
N GLU A 3 30.90 99.51 -1.14
CA GLU A 3 30.37 98.83 -2.28
C GLU A 3 30.17 97.36 -1.97
N GLU A 4 28.96 96.89 -2.09
CA GLU A 4 28.57 95.48 -2.01
C GLU A 4 28.76 94.82 -3.38
N LYS A 5 29.83 93.97 -3.49
CA LYS A 5 30.05 93.10 -4.65
C LYS A 5 29.15 91.87 -4.58
N GLY A 6 28.04 91.84 -5.30
CA GLY A 6 27.20 90.71 -5.47
C GLY A 6 27.88 89.61 -6.32
N LYS A 7 28.19 88.45 -5.73
CA LYS A 7 28.61 87.23 -6.40
C LYS A 7 27.39 86.55 -7.06
N ARG A 8 27.25 86.65 -8.39
CA ARG A 8 26.31 85.84 -9.17
C ARG A 8 26.75 84.34 -9.20
N TYR A 9 26.05 83.49 -8.45
CA TYR A 9 26.22 82.07 -8.64
C TYR A 9 25.57 81.62 -9.96
N ARG A 10 26.39 81.20 -10.97
CA ARG A 10 25.96 80.51 -12.17
C ARG A 10 25.53 79.09 -11.81
N LYS A 11 24.23 78.76 -11.79
CA LYS A 11 23.73 77.41 -11.71
C LYS A 11 24.15 76.66 -12.98
N LYS A 12 25.13 75.74 -12.87
CA LYS A 12 25.42 74.76 -13.92
C LYS A 12 24.16 73.91 -14.16
N LYS A 13 23.49 74.11 -15.29
CA LYS A 13 22.44 73.18 -15.77
C LYS A 13 23.15 71.86 -16.12
N VAL A 14 22.96 70.83 -15.29
CA VAL A 14 23.36 69.48 -15.61
C VAL A 14 22.50 69.02 -16.76
N ARG A 15 23.02 68.93 -17.99
CA ARG A 15 22.33 68.35 -19.15
C ARG A 15 22.33 66.84 -18.98
N ILE A 16 21.25 66.29 -18.49
CA ILE A 16 21.05 64.84 -18.39
C ILE A 16 20.97 64.32 -19.82
N ASN A 17 21.86 63.44 -20.19
CA ASN A 17 21.84 62.76 -21.46
C ASN A 17 20.78 61.61 -21.38
N TYR A 18 19.55 61.96 -21.72
CA TYR A 18 18.36 61.05 -21.61
C TYR A 18 18.56 59.71 -22.34
N SER A 19 19.39 59.68 -23.42
CA SER A 19 19.68 58.44 -24.12
C SER A 19 20.59 57.48 -23.31
N LYS A 20 21.57 58.02 -22.57
CA LYS A 20 22.42 57.23 -21.65
C LYS A 20 21.64 56.80 -20.41
N ALA A 21 20.80 57.68 -19.88
CA ALA A 21 19.96 57.34 -18.72
C ALA A 21 18.90 56.26 -19.05
N ALA A 22 18.28 56.32 -20.22
CA ALA A 22 17.33 55.31 -20.69
C ALA A 22 17.99 53.94 -20.93
N ARG A 23 19.22 53.92 -21.48
CA ARG A 23 19.98 52.66 -21.64
C ARG A 23 20.37 52.05 -20.28
N ALA A 24 20.80 52.88 -19.32
CA ALA A 24 21.15 52.41 -17.97
C ALA A 24 19.91 51.84 -17.24
N LEU A 25 18.76 52.51 -17.37
CA LEU A 25 17.50 52.02 -16.77
C LEU A 25 17.04 50.71 -17.40
N ALA A 26 17.12 50.57 -18.74
CA ALA A 26 16.79 49.33 -19.42
C ALA A 26 17.70 48.16 -19.00
N LEU A 27 19.01 48.43 -18.83
CA LEU A 27 19.95 47.41 -18.33
C LEU A 27 19.66 47.02 -16.89
N LEU A 28 19.32 47.96 -16.02
CA LEU A 28 18.97 47.72 -14.63
C LEU A 28 17.68 46.89 -14.56
N ILE A 29 16.65 47.18 -15.31
CA ILE A 29 15.41 46.40 -15.38
C ILE A 29 15.70 44.98 -15.86
N LEU A 30 16.52 44.80 -16.89
CA LEU A 30 16.91 43.49 -17.41
C LEU A 30 17.63 42.66 -16.32
N VAL A 31 18.62 43.26 -15.66
CA VAL A 31 19.34 42.58 -14.57
C VAL A 31 18.41 42.23 -13.40
N LEU A 32 17.53 43.14 -13.00
CA LEU A 32 16.57 42.91 -11.93
C LEU A 32 15.59 41.78 -12.28
N THR A 33 15.15 41.73 -13.54
CA THR A 33 14.24 40.68 -14.03
C THR A 33 14.93 39.30 -14.04
N ILE A 34 16.19 39.27 -14.48
CA ILE A 34 17.00 38.03 -14.42
C ILE A 34 17.17 37.57 -12.98
N VAL A 35 17.56 38.47 -12.07
CA VAL A 35 17.74 38.13 -10.65
C VAL A 35 16.44 37.67 -10.01
N LEU A 36 15.30 38.33 -10.26
CA LEU A 36 13.99 37.94 -9.75
C LEU A 36 13.48 36.62 -10.32
N SER A 37 13.86 36.28 -11.58
CA SER A 37 13.55 35.00 -12.21
C SER A 37 14.39 33.86 -11.63
N TYR A 38 15.60 34.14 -11.18
CA TYR A 38 16.53 33.18 -10.60
C TYR A 38 16.22 32.86 -9.13
N LEU A 39 15.71 33.84 -8.40
CA LEU A 39 15.47 33.74 -6.94
C LEU A 39 14.53 32.56 -6.57
N PRO A 40 13.39 32.32 -7.23
CA PRO A 40 12.52 31.18 -6.92
C PRO A 40 13.18 29.82 -7.17
N VAL A 41 14.03 29.71 -8.19
CA VAL A 41 14.76 28.48 -8.52
C VAL A 41 15.88 28.21 -7.52
N ALA A 42 16.54 29.27 -7.03
CA ALA A 42 17.59 29.17 -6.03
C ALA A 42 17.03 28.87 -4.62
N LEU A 43 15.83 29.39 -4.31
CA LEU A 43 15.11 29.17 -3.05
C LEU A 43 14.25 27.88 -3.07
N GLY A 44 14.05 27.25 -4.23
CA GLY A 44 13.21 26.07 -4.44
C GLY A 44 13.73 24.76 -3.82
N ARG A 45 14.76 24.81 -2.99
CA ARG A 45 15.17 23.72 -2.08
C ARG A 45 14.35 23.71 -0.80
N GLY A 46 13.06 23.90 -0.89
CA GLY A 46 12.16 23.95 0.26
C GLY A 46 11.29 22.69 0.32
N MET A 47 11.33 22.02 1.45
CA MET A 47 10.33 21.04 1.85
C MET A 47 9.00 21.76 2.02
N SER A 48 8.01 21.50 1.16
CA SER A 48 6.67 22.05 1.33
C SER A 48 5.81 21.06 2.10
N TYR A 49 5.18 21.55 3.17
CA TYR A 49 4.10 20.83 3.85
C TYR A 49 2.78 21.26 3.21
N ASP A 50 2.15 20.35 2.48
CA ASP A 50 0.85 20.65 1.87
C ASP A 50 -0.23 19.77 2.50
N ARG A 51 -1.09 20.41 3.31
CA ARG A 51 -2.27 19.75 3.90
C ARG A 51 -3.36 19.49 2.86
N SER A 52 -3.36 20.19 1.74
CA SER A 52 -4.36 20.03 0.68
C SER A 52 -4.26 18.68 -0.03
N LEU A 53 -3.14 17.98 0.17
CA LEU A 53 -2.90 16.63 -0.38
C LEU A 53 -3.59 15.52 0.40
N LEU A 54 -4.07 15.81 1.63
CA LEU A 54 -4.69 14.83 2.50
C LEU A 54 -6.21 14.98 2.42
N ARG A 55 -6.89 13.95 1.95
CA ARG A 55 -8.34 13.85 2.01
C ARG A 55 -8.72 12.80 3.03
N PRO A 56 -9.59 13.09 4.00
CA PRO A 56 -10.15 12.07 4.86
C PRO A 56 -10.89 11.05 4.00
N CYS A 57 -10.72 9.77 4.31
CA CYS A 57 -11.46 8.67 3.71
C CYS A 57 -11.95 7.73 4.82
N GLY A 58 -13.01 6.99 4.54
CA GLY A 58 -13.64 6.10 5.50
C GLY A 58 -14.54 6.88 6.47
N GLU A 59 -15.80 7.04 6.12
CA GLU A 59 -16.84 7.30 7.13
C GLU A 59 -17.29 5.94 7.67
N LEU A 60 -17.11 5.72 8.96
CA LEU A 60 -17.77 4.63 9.66
C LEU A 60 -19.28 4.77 9.41
N GLY A 61 -19.85 3.89 8.58
CA GLY A 61 -21.26 3.96 8.25
C GLY A 61 -21.62 3.88 6.78
N SER A 62 -20.63 3.73 5.87
CA SER A 62 -20.94 3.33 4.49
C SER A 62 -21.75 2.03 4.50
N LYS A 63 -22.77 1.93 3.64
CA LYS A 63 -23.67 0.76 3.57
C LYS A 63 -22.85 -0.53 3.66
N ALA A 64 -23.16 -1.35 4.67
CA ALA A 64 -22.54 -2.65 4.81
C ALA A 64 -22.66 -3.42 3.49
N PRO A 65 -21.59 -3.98 2.95
CA PRO A 65 -21.66 -4.76 1.72
C PRO A 65 -22.57 -5.98 1.93
N GLY A 66 -23.37 -6.29 0.93
CA GLY A 66 -24.21 -7.50 0.93
C GLY A 66 -23.34 -8.74 0.78
N LEU A 67 -23.03 -9.41 1.89
CA LEU A 67 -22.25 -10.65 1.92
C LEU A 67 -23.18 -11.86 2.06
N ARG A 68 -22.84 -12.97 1.39
CA ARG A 68 -23.49 -14.28 1.56
C ARG A 68 -23.05 -14.96 2.84
N ALA A 69 -21.79 -14.78 3.23
CA ALA A 69 -21.26 -15.32 4.47
C ALA A 69 -22.17 -14.99 5.66
N GLN A 70 -22.44 -15.96 6.53
CA GLN A 70 -23.26 -15.78 7.73
C GLN A 70 -22.52 -14.98 8.81
N SER A 71 -21.22 -15.23 8.96
CA SER A 71 -20.33 -14.50 9.86
C SER A 71 -19.10 -14.01 9.07
N ALA A 72 -18.69 -12.77 9.31
CA ALA A 72 -17.56 -12.17 8.62
C ALA A 72 -16.84 -11.16 9.49
N ILE A 73 -15.53 -11.03 9.27
CA ILE A 73 -14.70 -9.94 9.80
C ILE A 73 -13.68 -9.52 8.76
N MET A 74 -13.44 -8.22 8.67
CA MET A 74 -12.27 -7.64 8.06
C MET A 74 -11.48 -6.92 9.14
N TYR A 75 -10.29 -7.42 9.44
CA TYR A 75 -9.41 -6.91 10.47
C TYR A 75 -8.23 -6.19 9.83
N SER A 76 -8.11 -4.89 10.03
CA SER A 76 -6.97 -4.11 9.54
C SER A 76 -5.73 -4.44 10.38
N THR A 77 -4.68 -4.95 9.74
CA THR A 77 -3.39 -5.17 10.40
C THR A 77 -2.64 -3.88 10.66
N ASP A 78 -2.89 -2.86 9.83
CA ASP A 78 -2.28 -1.54 9.98
C ASP A 78 -2.86 -0.77 11.17
N LEU A 79 -4.16 -0.90 11.42
CA LEU A 79 -4.86 -0.28 12.55
C LEU A 79 -4.87 -1.15 13.81
N ASN A 80 -4.65 -2.47 13.64
CA ASN A 80 -4.78 -3.48 14.68
C ASN A 80 -6.20 -3.55 15.29
N GLU A 81 -7.23 -3.33 14.46
CA GLU A 81 -8.64 -3.33 14.85
C GLU A 81 -9.55 -3.82 13.71
N PRO A 82 -10.76 -4.32 14.01
CA PRO A 82 -11.74 -4.65 12.98
C PRO A 82 -12.29 -3.39 12.32
N VAL A 83 -12.38 -3.40 11.00
CA VAL A 83 -12.95 -2.31 10.19
C VAL A 83 -14.30 -2.70 9.58
N PHE A 84 -14.64 -3.97 9.60
CA PHE A 84 -15.95 -4.50 9.23
C PHE A 84 -16.26 -5.75 10.02
N GLU A 85 -17.50 -5.88 10.49
CA GLU A 85 -17.98 -7.03 11.23
C GLU A 85 -19.43 -7.37 10.83
N LYS A 86 -19.69 -8.65 10.68
CA LYS A 86 -21.02 -9.24 10.52
C LYS A 86 -21.08 -10.49 11.37
N ASN A 87 -21.88 -10.48 12.45
CA ASN A 87 -21.99 -11.61 13.38
C ASN A 87 -20.62 -12.21 13.79
N ALA A 88 -19.61 -11.35 13.98
CA ALA A 88 -18.23 -11.77 14.13
C ALA A 88 -17.95 -12.68 15.33
N ASP A 89 -18.80 -12.64 16.34
CA ASP A 89 -18.74 -13.47 17.56
C ASP A 89 -19.66 -14.70 17.52
N GLN A 90 -20.33 -14.96 16.40
CA GLN A 90 -21.15 -16.15 16.22
C GLN A 90 -20.26 -17.39 16.09
N ARG A 91 -20.52 -18.42 16.93
CA ARG A 91 -19.86 -19.72 16.80
C ARG A 91 -20.25 -20.40 15.50
N MET A 92 -19.27 -20.79 14.73
CA MET A 92 -19.41 -21.44 13.43
C MET A 92 -18.38 -22.55 13.29
N GLU A 93 -18.63 -23.51 12.43
CA GLU A 93 -17.67 -24.54 12.07
C GLU A 93 -16.58 -23.93 11.16
N PRO A 94 -15.28 -24.05 11.51
CA PRO A 94 -14.19 -23.52 10.70
C PRO A 94 -13.90 -24.35 9.45
N TYR A 95 -14.21 -25.64 9.48
CA TYR A 95 -13.75 -26.60 8.48
C TYR A 95 -12.22 -26.56 8.33
N SER A 96 -11.71 -26.80 7.13
CA SER A 96 -10.27 -26.89 6.86
C SER A 96 -9.45 -25.63 7.06
N ILE A 97 -10.03 -24.48 7.43
CA ILE A 97 -9.22 -23.34 7.87
C ILE A 97 -8.55 -23.62 9.23
N THR A 98 -9.01 -24.61 9.98
CA THR A 98 -8.34 -25.18 11.17
C THR A 98 -6.89 -25.54 10.89
N LYS A 99 -6.58 -26.04 9.68
CA LYS A 99 -5.26 -26.53 9.30
C LYS A 99 -4.15 -25.47 9.33
N ILE A 100 -4.49 -24.18 9.32
CA ILE A 100 -3.47 -23.14 9.48
C ILE A 100 -2.79 -23.23 10.85
N LEU A 101 -3.57 -23.46 11.91
CA LEU A 101 -3.02 -23.63 13.26
C LEU A 101 -2.20 -24.93 13.37
N THR A 102 -2.70 -26.01 12.79
CA THR A 102 -1.98 -27.31 12.75
C THR A 102 -0.62 -27.16 12.06
N CYS A 103 -0.60 -26.56 10.87
CA CYS A 103 0.64 -26.34 10.12
C CYS A 103 1.58 -25.36 10.83
N TYR A 104 1.04 -24.30 11.45
CA TYR A 104 1.83 -23.37 12.25
C TYR A 104 2.51 -24.08 13.42
N LEU A 105 1.75 -24.85 14.22
CA LEU A 105 2.31 -25.59 15.35
C LEU A 105 3.32 -26.66 14.91
N ALA A 106 3.11 -27.28 13.76
CA ALA A 106 4.08 -28.22 13.19
C ALA A 106 5.39 -27.50 12.81
N LEU A 107 5.32 -26.33 12.16
CA LEU A 107 6.50 -25.53 11.81
C LEU A 107 7.28 -25.01 13.03
N GLU A 108 6.58 -24.72 14.14
CA GLU A 108 7.20 -24.23 15.37
C GLU A 108 7.86 -25.36 16.21
N ASN A 109 7.48 -26.62 16.00
CA ASN A 109 7.88 -27.72 16.87
C ASN A 109 8.65 -28.85 16.18
N LEU A 110 8.66 -28.89 14.85
CA LEU A 110 9.36 -29.93 14.07
C LEU A 110 10.45 -29.31 13.20
N ASP A 111 11.57 -30.03 13.05
CA ASP A 111 12.49 -29.75 11.98
C ASP A 111 11.80 -30.07 10.63
N PRO A 112 11.90 -29.21 9.62
CA PRO A 112 11.30 -29.42 8.30
C PRO A 112 11.62 -30.78 7.66
N ASP A 113 12.80 -31.31 7.87
CA ASP A 113 13.27 -32.57 7.32
C ASP A 113 12.99 -33.79 8.22
N THR A 114 12.33 -33.60 9.38
CA THR A 114 11.92 -34.71 10.23
C THR A 114 11.05 -35.69 9.46
N GLU A 115 11.47 -36.94 9.42
CA GLU A 115 10.69 -38.06 8.85
C GLU A 115 9.62 -38.49 9.84
N LEU A 116 8.37 -38.38 9.46
CA LEU A 116 7.20 -38.81 10.23
C LEU A 116 6.60 -40.07 9.60
N THR A 117 6.05 -40.93 10.43
CA THR A 117 5.43 -42.21 10.02
C THR A 117 3.92 -42.10 10.20
N ALA A 118 3.16 -42.41 9.17
CA ALA A 118 1.71 -42.43 9.21
C ALA A 118 1.22 -43.59 10.12
N SER A 119 0.42 -43.23 11.10
CA SER A 119 -0.20 -44.21 12.02
C SER A 119 -1.48 -44.77 11.41
N PRO A 120 -1.99 -45.93 11.93
CA PRO A 120 -3.32 -46.42 11.56
C PRO A 120 -4.44 -45.41 11.83
N ASN A 121 -4.28 -44.50 12.81
CA ASN A 121 -5.24 -43.45 13.11
C ASN A 121 -5.23 -42.37 12.00
N ALA A 122 -4.08 -41.98 11.53
CA ALA A 122 -3.95 -40.99 10.43
C ALA A 122 -4.49 -41.51 9.10
N CYS A 123 -4.41 -42.82 8.88
CA CYS A 123 -4.83 -43.48 7.62
C CYS A 123 -6.31 -43.91 7.63
N ARG A 124 -7.12 -43.39 8.56
CA ARG A 124 -8.56 -43.60 8.49
C ARG A 124 -9.16 -42.84 7.34
N VAL A 125 -9.80 -43.55 6.44
CA VAL A 125 -10.54 -42.93 5.33
C VAL A 125 -11.68 -42.10 5.91
N LEU A 126 -11.70 -40.81 5.61
CA LEU A 126 -12.84 -39.93 5.88
C LEU A 126 -13.69 -39.89 4.62
N GLU A 127 -14.93 -40.30 4.72
CA GLU A 127 -15.88 -40.29 3.59
C GLU A 127 -15.96 -38.88 3.00
N ASP A 128 -15.65 -38.73 1.71
CA ASP A 128 -15.54 -37.44 0.99
C ASP A 128 -14.44 -36.49 1.50
N GLY A 129 -13.45 -36.99 2.28
CA GLY A 129 -12.30 -36.20 2.78
C GLY A 129 -11.27 -35.91 1.69
N MET A 130 -10.56 -34.79 1.82
CA MET A 130 -9.33 -34.55 1.04
C MET A 130 -8.17 -35.19 1.76
N GLU A 131 -7.50 -36.13 1.14
CA GLU A 131 -6.42 -36.94 1.74
C GLU A 131 -5.26 -37.15 0.76
N LEU A 132 -4.09 -37.47 1.28
CA LEU A 132 -2.97 -38.03 0.52
C LEU A 132 -3.14 -39.51 0.23
N GLU A 133 -4.10 -40.17 0.92
CA GLU A 133 -4.32 -41.62 0.92
C GLU A 133 -3.07 -42.37 1.48
N LEU A 134 -2.50 -41.84 2.58
CA LEU A 134 -1.35 -42.45 3.24
C LEU A 134 -1.68 -43.84 3.77
N GLU A 135 -0.72 -44.75 3.63
CA GLU A 135 -0.82 -46.10 4.21
C GLU A 135 -0.15 -46.19 5.59
N PRO A 136 -0.62 -47.04 6.53
CA PRO A 136 0.03 -47.23 7.81
C PRO A 136 1.49 -47.68 7.65
N GLY A 137 2.42 -46.91 8.22
CA GLY A 137 3.86 -47.13 8.08
C GLY A 137 4.50 -46.34 6.93
N GLU A 138 3.71 -45.59 6.17
CA GLU A 138 4.24 -44.67 5.15
C GLU A 138 5.00 -43.51 5.81
N LYS A 139 6.16 -43.15 5.23
CA LYS A 139 7.08 -42.17 5.78
C LYS A 139 7.18 -40.96 4.88
N SER A 140 6.99 -39.78 5.48
CA SER A 140 7.03 -38.50 4.78
C SER A 140 7.74 -37.43 5.62
N ARG A 141 8.40 -36.47 5.00
CA ARG A 141 8.97 -35.35 5.74
C ARG A 141 7.88 -34.43 6.26
N ALA A 142 8.08 -33.84 7.42
CA ALA A 142 7.16 -32.88 8.02
C ALA A 142 6.82 -31.74 7.04
N MET A 143 7.79 -31.19 6.31
CA MET A 143 7.57 -30.14 5.32
C MET A 143 6.65 -30.59 4.19
N ASP A 144 6.79 -31.80 3.67
CA ASP A 144 5.95 -32.33 2.59
C ASP A 144 4.48 -32.46 3.03
N LEU A 145 4.26 -32.89 4.27
CA LEU A 145 2.93 -32.98 4.89
C LEU A 145 2.31 -31.61 5.13
N ILE A 146 3.11 -30.60 5.51
CA ILE A 146 2.64 -29.22 5.67
C ILE A 146 2.20 -28.66 4.30
N TYR A 147 2.97 -28.87 3.24
CA TYR A 147 2.56 -28.52 1.88
C TYR A 147 1.25 -29.19 1.47
N ALA A 148 1.10 -30.49 1.75
CA ALA A 148 -0.14 -31.21 1.45
C ALA A 148 -1.35 -30.68 2.23
N ALA A 149 -1.19 -30.44 3.53
CA ALA A 149 -2.24 -29.86 4.38
C ALA A 149 -2.67 -28.46 3.93
N MET A 150 -1.73 -27.61 3.54
CA MET A 150 -2.03 -26.26 3.09
C MET A 150 -2.56 -26.20 1.65
N MET A 151 -1.94 -26.88 0.71
CA MET A 151 -2.25 -26.79 -0.72
C MET A 151 -3.43 -27.64 -1.15
N MET A 152 -3.48 -28.91 -0.73
CA MET A 152 -4.53 -29.88 -1.08
C MET A 152 -5.58 -30.02 0.01
N SER A 153 -5.32 -29.47 1.21
CA SER A 153 -6.18 -29.64 2.39
C SER A 153 -6.21 -31.08 2.92
N ALA A 154 -5.12 -31.84 2.76
CA ALA A 154 -5.03 -33.24 3.15
C ALA A 154 -5.26 -33.40 4.67
N ASN A 155 -6.25 -34.24 5.02
CA ASN A 155 -6.67 -34.47 6.41
C ASN A 155 -5.69 -35.40 7.14
N ASP A 156 -5.31 -36.50 6.51
CA ASP A 156 -4.34 -37.48 6.99
C ASP A 156 -2.99 -36.84 7.32
N ALA A 157 -2.49 -35.97 6.45
CA ALA A 157 -1.26 -35.22 6.69
C ALA A 157 -1.30 -34.42 8.01
N THR A 158 -2.44 -33.84 8.39
CA THR A 158 -2.55 -33.07 9.63
C THR A 158 -2.53 -33.94 10.86
N ILE A 159 -3.07 -35.16 10.79
CA ILE A 159 -3.02 -36.10 11.90
C ILE A 159 -1.59 -36.57 12.11
N VAL A 160 -0.88 -36.94 11.04
CA VAL A 160 0.55 -37.32 11.12
C VAL A 160 1.39 -36.19 11.72
N LEU A 161 1.16 -34.94 11.30
CA LEU A 161 1.85 -33.77 11.87
C LEU A 161 1.55 -33.61 13.36
N GLY A 162 0.27 -33.71 13.76
CA GLY A 162 -0.14 -33.60 15.16
C GLY A 162 0.48 -34.70 16.04
N GLU A 163 0.44 -35.94 15.56
CA GLU A 163 1.09 -37.07 16.24
C GLU A 163 2.61 -36.91 16.32
N GLY A 164 3.25 -36.36 15.26
CA GLY A 164 4.67 -36.08 15.25
C GLY A 164 5.09 -35.00 16.27
N VAL A 165 4.25 -34.00 16.51
CA VAL A 165 4.53 -32.91 17.46
C VAL A 165 4.28 -33.36 18.91
N SER A 166 3.17 -34.07 19.17
CA SER A 166 2.66 -34.29 20.53
C SER A 166 2.55 -35.75 20.93
N GLY A 167 2.90 -36.69 20.07
CA GLY A 167 2.81 -38.13 20.32
C GLY A 167 1.41 -38.73 20.03
N SER A 168 0.35 -37.90 20.05
CA SER A 168 -1.00 -38.30 19.63
C SER A 168 -1.80 -37.09 19.12
N GLU A 169 -2.82 -37.36 18.30
CA GLU A 169 -3.74 -36.34 17.86
C GLU A 169 -4.46 -35.65 19.02
N ARG A 170 -4.86 -36.40 20.05
CA ARG A 170 -5.51 -35.89 21.25
C ARG A 170 -4.64 -34.84 21.97
N GLU A 171 -3.39 -35.17 22.24
CA GLU A 171 -2.45 -34.26 22.94
C GLU A 171 -2.13 -33.04 22.07
N PHE A 172 -2.10 -33.19 20.75
CA PHE A 172 -1.95 -32.07 19.84
C PHE A 172 -3.16 -31.13 19.86
N VAL A 173 -4.37 -31.66 19.88
CA VAL A 173 -5.61 -30.87 20.03
C VAL A 173 -5.62 -30.11 21.36
N GLU A 174 -5.13 -30.68 22.43
CA GLU A 174 -4.94 -29.97 23.70
C GLU A 174 -3.95 -28.82 23.57
N LEU A 175 -2.84 -29.00 22.81
CA LEU A 175 -1.88 -27.95 22.47
C LEU A 175 -2.54 -26.86 21.60
N MET A 176 -3.34 -27.20 20.59
CA MET A 176 -4.08 -26.24 19.77
C MET A 176 -4.97 -25.35 20.66
N ASN A 177 -5.80 -25.95 21.52
CA ASN A 177 -6.73 -25.21 22.38
C ASN A 177 -5.99 -24.35 23.42
N LYS A 178 -4.90 -24.85 23.99
CA LYS A 178 -4.05 -24.07 24.90
C LYS A 178 -3.43 -22.85 24.19
N THR A 179 -3.01 -23.04 22.95
CA THR A 179 -2.38 -21.97 22.14
C THR A 179 -3.37 -20.86 21.83
N VAL A 180 -4.54 -21.17 21.30
CA VAL A 180 -5.53 -20.14 20.95
C VAL A 180 -6.08 -19.42 22.17
N LYS A 181 -6.22 -20.10 23.29
CA LYS A 181 -6.57 -19.49 24.58
C LYS A 181 -5.51 -18.49 25.03
N LYS A 182 -4.21 -18.83 24.87
CA LYS A 182 -3.09 -17.91 25.17
C LYS A 182 -3.12 -16.66 24.27
N TRP A 183 -3.57 -16.79 23.02
CA TRP A 183 -3.71 -15.66 22.08
C TRP A 183 -4.95 -14.81 22.34
N GLY A 184 -5.81 -15.19 23.30
CA GLY A 184 -6.99 -14.42 23.69
C GLY A 184 -8.27 -14.78 22.96
N CYS A 185 -8.31 -15.90 22.22
CA CYS A 185 -9.54 -16.43 21.64
C CYS A 185 -10.51 -16.84 22.76
N LYS A 186 -11.78 -16.45 22.63
CA LYS A 186 -12.80 -16.62 23.68
C LYS A 186 -13.79 -17.72 23.36
N ASP A 187 -14.08 -17.92 22.09
CA ASP A 187 -15.15 -18.77 21.57
C ASP A 187 -14.63 -19.71 20.47
N THR A 188 -13.49 -20.36 20.75
CA THR A 188 -12.88 -21.36 19.87
C THR A 188 -12.59 -22.63 20.64
N ASN A 189 -12.99 -23.77 20.07
CA ASN A 189 -12.66 -25.09 20.56
C ASN A 189 -12.40 -26.05 19.42
N PHE A 190 -11.23 -26.65 19.38
CA PHE A 190 -10.84 -27.68 18.44
C PHE A 190 -10.99 -29.06 19.05
N VAL A 191 -11.42 -30.06 18.26
CA VAL A 191 -11.52 -31.46 18.67
C VAL A 191 -10.77 -32.42 17.73
N ASN A 192 -10.24 -31.88 16.63
CA ASN A 192 -9.38 -32.60 15.69
C ASN A 192 -8.40 -31.63 15.01
N THR A 193 -7.42 -32.18 14.29
CA THR A 193 -6.35 -31.42 13.64
C THR A 193 -6.70 -30.81 12.31
N ASN A 194 -7.77 -31.27 11.66
CA ASN A 194 -8.07 -31.03 10.24
C ASN A 194 -9.31 -30.16 10.00
N GLY A 195 -10.16 -29.95 10.99
CA GLY A 195 -11.43 -29.23 10.85
C GLY A 195 -12.57 -30.11 10.34
N TRP A 196 -12.49 -31.44 10.53
CA TRP A 196 -13.60 -32.33 10.26
C TRP A 196 -14.77 -31.99 11.15
N GLN A 197 -15.98 -32.07 10.59
CA GLN A 197 -17.19 -31.61 11.26
C GLN A 197 -17.44 -32.35 12.59
N HIS A 198 -17.66 -31.59 13.64
CA HIS A 198 -18.04 -32.08 14.94
C HIS A 198 -18.75 -30.97 15.73
N LYS A 199 -19.82 -31.30 16.44
CA LYS A 199 -20.63 -30.33 17.21
C LYS A 199 -19.84 -29.44 18.17
N ASP A 200 -18.74 -29.95 18.71
CA ASP A 200 -17.87 -29.25 19.65
C ASP A 200 -16.63 -28.63 18.95
N HIS A 201 -16.54 -28.70 17.61
CA HIS A 201 -15.46 -28.08 16.82
C HIS A 201 -15.96 -26.77 16.23
N TYR A 202 -15.66 -25.65 16.88
CA TYR A 202 -16.18 -24.35 16.49
C TYR A 202 -15.15 -23.25 16.71
N THR A 203 -15.38 -22.14 16.03
CA THR A 203 -14.67 -20.87 16.17
C THR A 203 -15.61 -19.70 15.91
N THR A 204 -15.11 -18.48 15.99
CA THR A 204 -15.80 -17.27 15.52
C THR A 204 -14.95 -16.57 14.47
N ALA A 205 -15.54 -15.70 13.67
CA ALA A 205 -14.76 -14.92 12.69
C ALA A 205 -13.71 -14.06 13.39
N ARG A 206 -14.03 -13.51 14.57
CA ARG A 206 -13.09 -12.73 15.39
C ARG A 206 -11.91 -13.55 15.87
N ASP A 207 -12.19 -14.69 16.50
CA ASP A 207 -11.12 -15.58 17.00
C ASP A 207 -10.26 -16.10 15.83
N MET A 208 -10.90 -16.44 14.72
CA MET A 208 -10.19 -16.92 13.54
C MET A 208 -9.29 -15.84 12.93
N ALA A 209 -9.66 -14.55 13.00
CA ALA A 209 -8.80 -13.46 12.59
C ALA A 209 -7.56 -13.35 13.50
N ILE A 210 -7.71 -13.53 14.81
CA ILE A 210 -6.60 -13.59 15.78
C ILE A 210 -5.68 -14.77 15.44
N ILE A 211 -6.24 -15.96 15.26
CA ILE A 211 -5.49 -17.18 14.92
C ILE A 211 -4.73 -16.98 13.60
N THR A 212 -5.41 -16.46 12.58
CA THR A 212 -4.82 -16.19 11.26
C THR A 212 -3.67 -15.21 11.37
N LYS A 213 -3.83 -14.11 12.10
CA LYS A 213 -2.78 -13.12 12.33
C LYS A 213 -1.52 -13.76 12.89
N HIS A 214 -1.63 -14.49 14.01
CA HIS A 214 -0.50 -15.15 14.66
C HIS A 214 0.17 -16.21 13.77
N CYS A 215 -0.63 -17.07 13.13
CA CYS A 215 -0.08 -18.12 12.28
C CYS A 215 0.69 -17.56 11.09
N PHE A 216 0.19 -16.51 10.46
CA PHE A 216 0.83 -15.92 9.28
C PHE A 216 1.85 -14.81 9.61
N GLU A 217 2.23 -14.60 10.87
CA GLU A 217 3.50 -13.97 11.24
C GLU A 217 4.69 -14.88 10.85
N ASN A 218 4.50 -16.21 10.79
CA ASN A 218 5.49 -17.15 10.28
C ASN A 218 5.66 -17.02 8.76
N GLU A 219 6.86 -16.61 8.32
CA GLU A 219 7.16 -16.37 6.90
C GLU A 219 7.07 -17.63 6.04
N LYS A 220 7.50 -18.77 6.59
CA LYS A 220 7.46 -20.03 5.87
C LYS A 220 6.04 -20.49 5.59
N LEU A 221 5.14 -20.29 6.55
CA LEU A 221 3.72 -20.60 6.35
C LEU A 221 3.10 -19.71 5.27
N ARG A 222 3.48 -18.42 5.21
CA ARG A 222 3.04 -17.52 4.11
C ARG A 222 3.54 -17.99 2.75
N GLU A 223 4.81 -18.36 2.65
CA GLU A 223 5.39 -18.90 1.41
C GLU A 223 4.63 -20.13 0.93
N ILE A 224 4.37 -21.09 1.85
CA ILE A 224 3.64 -22.32 1.54
C ILE A 224 2.21 -22.01 1.08
N ALA A 225 1.51 -21.09 1.77
CA ALA A 225 0.13 -20.72 1.43
C ALA A 225 -0.01 -20.12 0.03
N LEU A 226 1.04 -19.50 -0.52
CA LEU A 226 1.06 -18.90 -1.87
C LEU A 226 1.81 -19.74 -2.92
N THR A 227 2.35 -20.87 -2.55
CA THR A 227 3.03 -21.77 -3.50
C THR A 227 2.03 -22.31 -4.52
N LYS A 228 2.25 -22.04 -5.80
CA LYS A 228 1.32 -22.43 -6.89
C LYS A 228 1.33 -23.93 -7.15
N LYS A 229 2.51 -24.52 -7.19
CA LYS A 229 2.73 -25.95 -7.48
C LYS A 229 3.85 -26.49 -6.58
N TYR A 230 3.66 -27.67 -6.05
CA TYR A 230 4.66 -28.40 -5.30
C TYR A 230 4.71 -29.85 -5.77
N THR A 231 5.89 -30.43 -5.81
CA THR A 231 6.03 -31.87 -6.09
C THR A 231 6.59 -32.54 -4.85
N MET A 232 5.73 -33.25 -4.14
CA MET A 232 6.12 -34.10 -3.02
C MET A 232 7.01 -35.22 -3.53
N PRO A 233 8.17 -35.48 -2.92
CA PRO A 233 9.02 -36.60 -3.26
C PRO A 233 8.28 -37.94 -3.10
N ALA A 234 8.80 -38.99 -3.73
CA ALA A 234 8.34 -40.36 -3.45
C ALA A 234 8.61 -40.71 -2.00
N THR A 235 7.65 -41.39 -1.39
CA THR A 235 7.79 -41.99 -0.06
C THR A 235 8.37 -43.39 -0.13
N ASN A 236 8.38 -44.12 0.99
CA ASN A 236 8.73 -45.53 0.99
C ASN A 236 7.64 -46.43 0.39
N MET A 237 6.43 -45.91 0.16
CA MET A 237 5.30 -46.68 -0.37
C MET A 237 4.68 -46.06 -1.63
N SER A 238 4.70 -44.74 -1.73
CA SER A 238 4.01 -44.00 -2.80
C SER A 238 5.01 -43.28 -3.72
N GLY A 239 4.61 -43.08 -4.99
CA GLY A 239 5.39 -42.33 -5.97
C GLY A 239 5.33 -40.80 -5.74
N LYS A 240 6.00 -40.04 -6.58
CA LYS A 240 5.96 -38.56 -6.53
C LYS A 240 4.56 -38.04 -6.79
N LEU A 241 4.10 -37.10 -5.95
CA LEU A 241 2.80 -36.46 -6.08
C LEU A 241 2.93 -34.99 -6.46
N LYS A 242 2.23 -34.60 -7.54
CA LYS A 242 2.15 -33.18 -7.96
C LYS A 242 0.91 -32.54 -7.36
N MET A 243 1.11 -31.47 -6.60
CA MET A 243 0.05 -30.73 -5.94
C MET A 243 -0.18 -29.36 -6.57
N GLN A 244 -1.42 -28.91 -6.60
CA GLN A 244 -1.84 -27.57 -6.98
C GLN A 244 -2.56 -26.89 -5.80
N ASN A 245 -2.40 -25.59 -5.69
CA ASN A 245 -2.93 -24.85 -4.56
C ASN A 245 -4.43 -24.58 -4.70
N ALA A 246 -5.23 -25.18 -3.83
CA ALA A 246 -6.67 -25.01 -3.80
C ALA A 246 -7.12 -23.57 -3.46
N LEU A 247 -6.36 -22.85 -2.61
CA LEU A 247 -6.64 -21.45 -2.30
C LEU A 247 -6.54 -20.57 -3.56
N LEU A 248 -5.43 -20.66 -4.28
CA LEU A 248 -5.19 -19.84 -5.47
C LEU A 248 -6.21 -20.14 -6.57
N LYS A 249 -6.64 -21.39 -6.71
CA LYS A 249 -7.73 -21.78 -7.61
C LYS A 249 -9.06 -21.20 -7.13
N ALA A 250 -9.39 -21.29 -5.84
CA ALA A 250 -10.65 -20.81 -5.28
C ALA A 250 -10.74 -19.28 -5.25
N THR A 251 -9.63 -18.57 -5.20
CA THR A 251 -9.58 -17.10 -5.22
C THR A 251 -9.32 -16.53 -6.62
N ASP A 252 -9.19 -17.40 -7.65
CA ASP A 252 -8.85 -16.98 -9.02
C ASP A 252 -7.67 -16.01 -9.05
N ASN A 253 -6.59 -16.37 -8.36
CA ASN A 253 -5.39 -15.55 -8.19
C ASN A 253 -5.69 -14.09 -7.78
N LEU A 254 -6.53 -13.91 -6.77
CA LEU A 254 -6.91 -12.60 -6.23
C LEU A 254 -5.69 -11.69 -6.06
N GLU A 255 -5.72 -10.51 -6.68
CA GLU A 255 -4.66 -9.52 -6.58
C GLU A 255 -4.53 -9.04 -5.13
N GLY A 256 -3.30 -8.80 -4.70
CA GLY A 256 -3.01 -8.39 -3.32
C GLY A 256 -3.10 -9.51 -2.27
N LEU A 257 -3.43 -10.74 -2.65
CA LEU A 257 -3.45 -11.88 -1.73
C LEU A 257 -2.04 -12.11 -1.13
N THR A 258 -1.95 -12.16 0.19
CA THR A 258 -0.67 -12.35 0.90
C THR A 258 -0.56 -13.69 1.61
N PHE A 259 -1.67 -14.34 1.91
CA PHE A 259 -1.79 -15.68 2.51
C PHE A 259 -3.27 -16.13 2.55
N GLY A 260 -3.53 -17.35 2.95
CA GLY A 260 -4.89 -17.78 3.25
C GLY A 260 -5.07 -19.29 3.26
N LYS A 261 -6.29 -19.70 3.55
CA LYS A 261 -6.76 -21.09 3.53
C LYS A 261 -8.26 -21.13 3.29
N THR A 262 -8.72 -22.10 2.50
CA THR A 262 -10.13 -22.41 2.29
C THR A 262 -10.57 -23.57 3.18
N GLY A 263 -11.85 -23.60 3.54
CA GLY A 263 -12.53 -24.73 4.14
C GLY A 263 -13.89 -24.96 3.47
N SER A 264 -14.37 -26.18 3.46
CA SER A 264 -15.70 -26.52 2.98
C SER A 264 -16.14 -27.87 3.50
N TRP A 265 -17.43 -27.99 3.71
CA TRP A 265 -18.13 -29.24 3.95
C TRP A 265 -19.05 -29.58 2.79
N SER A 266 -19.72 -28.56 2.24
CA SER A 266 -20.62 -28.66 1.10
C SER A 266 -20.58 -27.36 0.27
N GLU A 267 -21.38 -27.31 -0.80
CA GLU A 267 -21.54 -26.10 -1.63
C GLU A 267 -22.11 -24.89 -0.86
N THR A 268 -22.80 -25.12 0.25
CA THR A 268 -23.43 -24.07 1.07
C THR A 268 -22.81 -23.91 2.45
N GLN A 269 -21.73 -24.65 2.75
CA GLN A 269 -21.03 -24.65 4.04
C GLN A 269 -19.55 -24.49 3.78
N CYS A 270 -19.16 -23.28 3.47
CA CYS A 270 -17.80 -22.89 3.14
C CYS A 270 -17.25 -21.87 4.12
N SER A 271 -15.93 -21.88 4.26
CA SER A 271 -15.17 -20.88 5.00
C SER A 271 -13.94 -20.45 4.20
N ILE A 272 -13.44 -19.26 4.49
CA ILE A 272 -12.14 -18.80 4.01
C ILE A 272 -11.55 -17.84 5.02
N THR A 273 -10.23 -17.92 5.20
CA THR A 273 -9.46 -16.84 5.78
C THR A 273 -8.36 -16.46 4.81
N LEU A 274 -8.13 -15.18 4.65
CA LEU A 274 -7.08 -14.65 3.79
C LEU A 274 -6.55 -13.32 4.30
N GLY A 275 -5.30 -13.01 3.95
CA GLY A 275 -4.73 -11.69 4.06
C GLY A 275 -4.62 -11.04 2.69
N PHE A 276 -4.80 -9.75 2.64
CA PHE A 276 -4.51 -8.97 1.44
C PHE A 276 -3.73 -7.72 1.77
N LYS A 277 -3.00 -7.23 0.77
CA LYS A 277 -2.30 -5.95 0.83
C LYS A 277 -2.40 -5.26 -0.52
N GLU A 278 -3.06 -4.12 -0.55
CA GLU A 278 -3.26 -3.33 -1.76
C GLU A 278 -3.35 -1.85 -1.42
N SER A 279 -2.71 -1.00 -2.23
CA SER A 279 -2.81 0.47 -2.15
C SER A 279 -2.59 1.05 -0.74
N GLY A 280 -1.67 0.46 0.04
CA GLY A 280 -1.35 0.91 1.40
C GLY A 280 -2.33 0.46 2.48
N LEU A 281 -3.21 -0.50 2.17
CA LEU A 281 -4.11 -1.13 3.12
C LEU A 281 -3.75 -2.61 3.26
N SER A 282 -3.58 -3.07 4.50
CA SER A 282 -3.35 -4.47 4.83
C SER A 282 -4.43 -4.96 5.77
N ALA A 283 -5.05 -6.10 5.46
CA ALA A 283 -6.09 -6.67 6.31
C ALA A 283 -6.17 -8.19 6.21
N ILE A 284 -6.78 -8.78 7.23
CA ILE A 284 -7.21 -10.17 7.28
C ILE A 284 -8.72 -10.20 7.09
N ILE A 285 -9.20 -11.04 6.19
CA ILE A 285 -10.62 -11.31 5.98
C ILE A 285 -10.91 -12.74 6.42
N VAL A 286 -11.94 -12.92 7.24
CA VAL A 286 -12.49 -14.24 7.60
C VAL A 286 -13.95 -14.27 7.24
N LEU A 287 -14.37 -15.30 6.51
CA LEU A 287 -15.77 -15.57 6.15
C LEU A 287 -16.12 -16.98 6.58
N LEU A 288 -17.21 -17.11 7.35
CA LEU A 288 -17.72 -18.39 7.84
C LEU A 288 -19.17 -18.57 7.42
N GLY A 289 -19.56 -19.81 7.15
CA GLY A 289 -20.93 -20.15 6.72
C GLY A 289 -21.29 -19.52 5.39
N ASP A 290 -20.38 -19.55 4.44
CA ASP A 290 -20.55 -19.02 3.10
C ASP A 290 -20.93 -20.14 2.11
N THR A 291 -21.22 -19.77 0.88
CA THR A 291 -21.36 -20.69 -0.24
C THR A 291 -20.06 -20.84 -1.01
N ALA A 292 -19.92 -21.88 -1.83
CA ALA A 292 -18.76 -22.06 -2.69
C ALA A 292 -18.55 -20.85 -3.62
N LYS A 293 -19.63 -20.26 -4.14
CA LYS A 293 -19.58 -19.03 -4.94
C LYS A 293 -19.28 -17.81 -4.08
N GLY A 294 -19.92 -17.67 -2.90
CA GLY A 294 -19.70 -16.55 -1.98
C GLY A 294 -18.24 -16.46 -1.52
N ARG A 295 -17.64 -17.59 -1.16
CA ARG A 295 -16.22 -17.67 -0.79
C ARG A 295 -15.24 -17.07 -1.84
N MET A 296 -15.66 -17.04 -3.12
CA MET A 296 -14.88 -16.39 -4.20
C MET A 296 -15.21 -14.90 -4.35
N GLU A 297 -16.48 -14.51 -4.18
CA GLU A 297 -16.99 -13.18 -4.49
C GLU A 297 -16.98 -12.24 -3.27
N ASP A 298 -17.32 -12.74 -2.09
CA ASP A 298 -17.43 -11.93 -0.87
C ASP A 298 -16.08 -11.29 -0.44
N PRO A 299 -14.91 -11.98 -0.53
CA PRO A 299 -13.63 -11.31 -0.30
C PRO A 299 -13.39 -10.14 -1.24
N ARG A 300 -13.69 -10.29 -2.55
CA ARG A 300 -13.56 -9.21 -3.53
C ARG A 300 -14.47 -8.03 -3.21
N THR A 301 -15.68 -8.32 -2.74
CA THR A 301 -16.64 -7.30 -2.30
C THR A 301 -16.11 -6.52 -1.12
N LEU A 302 -15.55 -7.18 -0.10
CA LEU A 302 -14.91 -6.53 1.05
C LEU A 302 -13.68 -5.73 0.64
N ILE A 303 -12.81 -6.28 -0.20
CA ILE A 303 -11.62 -5.58 -0.69
C ILE A 303 -12.00 -4.34 -1.49
N LYS A 304 -13.02 -4.42 -2.37
CA LYS A 304 -13.50 -3.27 -3.14
C LYS A 304 -13.95 -2.11 -2.26
N VAL A 305 -14.58 -2.39 -1.13
CA VAL A 305 -15.06 -1.37 -0.18
C VAL A 305 -14.12 -1.15 1.00
N ALA A 306 -13.02 -1.90 1.06
CA ALA A 306 -12.06 -1.84 2.17
C ALA A 306 -11.58 -0.43 2.47
N HIS A 307 -11.36 0.35 1.44
CA HIS A 307 -10.94 1.74 1.55
C HIS A 307 -12.03 2.65 2.14
N ASP A 308 -13.31 2.35 1.86
CA ASP A 308 -14.43 3.11 2.41
C ASP A 308 -14.73 2.71 3.87
N LEU A 309 -14.42 1.47 4.23
CA LEU A 309 -14.57 0.93 5.58
C LEU A 309 -13.41 1.32 6.51
N THR A 310 -12.22 1.55 5.96
CA THR A 310 -11.02 1.81 6.77
C THR A 310 -10.81 3.30 6.97
N PRO A 311 -10.90 3.81 8.21
CA PRO A 311 -10.57 5.20 8.50
C PRO A 311 -9.15 5.54 8.06
N GLY A 312 -8.99 6.70 7.44
CA GLY A 312 -7.65 7.08 6.99
C GLY A 312 -7.61 8.38 6.21
N PHE A 313 -6.47 8.68 5.64
CA PHE A 313 -6.28 9.73 4.66
C PHE A 313 -5.83 9.15 3.33
N ILE A 314 -6.36 9.70 2.24
CA ILE A 314 -5.85 9.46 0.91
C ILE A 314 -4.84 10.56 0.60
N VAL A 315 -3.63 10.18 0.27
CA VAL A 315 -2.69 11.08 -0.40
C VAL A 315 -3.00 10.99 -1.89
N THR A 316 -3.94 11.78 -2.31
CA THR A 316 -4.49 11.97 -3.67
C THR A 316 -4.89 10.70 -4.43
N ASP A 317 -6.04 10.77 -5.08
CA ASP A 317 -6.40 9.81 -6.14
C ASP A 317 -5.43 9.97 -7.31
N SER A 318 -5.09 8.85 -7.95
CA SER A 318 -4.34 8.82 -9.21
C SER A 318 -4.87 9.88 -10.19
N ASP A 319 -3.99 10.58 -10.86
CA ASP A 319 -4.23 11.56 -11.95
C ASP A 319 -4.57 13.00 -11.57
N LYS A 320 -4.40 13.44 -10.31
CA LYS A 320 -4.58 14.85 -9.97
C LYS A 320 -3.26 15.50 -9.58
N ASN A 321 -3.06 16.70 -10.08
CA ASN A 321 -1.97 17.60 -9.73
C ASN A 321 -1.84 17.74 -8.21
N VAL A 322 -0.84 17.09 -7.64
CA VAL A 322 -0.55 17.04 -6.21
C VAL A 322 0.19 18.30 -5.76
N CYS A 323 1.18 18.68 -6.52
CA CYS A 323 1.99 19.87 -6.33
C CYS A 323 2.68 20.25 -7.64
N ASN A 324 3.39 21.37 -7.64
CA ASN A 324 4.19 21.78 -8.78
C ASN A 324 5.67 21.86 -8.38
N THR A 325 6.56 21.54 -9.30
CA THR A 325 7.99 21.78 -9.14
C THR A 325 8.54 22.63 -10.28
N TRP A 326 9.76 23.15 -10.04
CA TRP A 326 10.45 23.95 -11.04
C TRP A 326 11.19 23.06 -12.04
N VAL A 327 11.15 23.49 -13.32
CA VAL A 327 11.88 22.87 -14.43
C VAL A 327 12.83 23.88 -15.02
N ARG A 328 14.12 23.53 -15.07
CA ARG A 328 15.15 24.31 -15.75
C ARG A 328 15.12 24.05 -17.25
N HIS A 329 15.46 25.06 -18.02
CA HIS A 329 15.63 24.99 -19.48
C HIS A 329 14.38 24.49 -20.24
N GLY A 330 13.22 24.43 -19.60
CA GLY A 330 11.97 24.00 -20.23
C GLY A 330 11.18 25.15 -20.87
N VAL A 331 10.34 24.84 -21.83
CA VAL A 331 9.35 25.76 -22.40
C VAL A 331 8.39 26.33 -21.36
N LYS A 332 8.19 25.58 -20.27
CA LYS A 332 7.51 26.00 -19.05
C LYS A 332 8.48 25.91 -17.88
N SER A 333 8.38 26.85 -16.95
CA SER A 333 9.23 26.87 -15.75
C SER A 333 8.72 25.98 -14.59
N LYS A 334 7.52 25.41 -14.74
CA LYS A 334 6.90 24.53 -13.74
C LYS A 334 6.21 23.37 -14.41
N VAL A 335 6.22 22.24 -13.76
CA VAL A 335 5.47 21.04 -14.11
C VAL A 335 4.59 20.61 -12.93
N SER A 336 3.38 20.15 -13.23
CA SER A 336 2.52 19.49 -12.27
C SER A 336 3.09 18.11 -11.91
N LEU A 337 2.94 17.70 -10.67
CA LEU A 337 3.35 16.38 -10.20
C LEU A 337 2.12 15.58 -9.80
N ASP A 338 2.12 14.33 -10.20
CA ASP A 338 1.07 13.36 -9.92
C ASP A 338 1.61 12.25 -9.00
N THR A 339 0.72 11.54 -8.33
CA THR A 339 1.05 10.31 -7.59
C THR A 339 0.20 9.16 -8.12
N LYS A 340 0.64 7.93 -7.90
CA LYS A 340 -0.19 6.74 -8.15
C LYS A 340 -1.19 6.47 -7.03
N GLY A 341 -1.47 7.46 -6.20
CA GLY A 341 -2.27 7.36 -4.99
C GLY A 341 -1.57 6.53 -3.91
N LEU A 342 -1.55 7.02 -2.70
CA LEU A 342 -1.20 6.25 -1.52
C LEU A 342 -2.25 6.51 -0.47
N ARG A 343 -2.83 5.46 0.09
CA ARG A 343 -3.70 5.55 1.25
C ARG A 343 -2.89 5.28 2.50
N TYR A 344 -3.15 6.05 3.53
CA TYR A 344 -2.68 5.81 4.87
C TYR A 344 -3.87 5.65 5.79
N ALA A 345 -4.04 4.45 6.34
CA ALA A 345 -5.04 4.16 7.35
C ALA A 345 -4.50 4.58 8.74
N TYR A 346 -5.34 5.15 9.57
CA TYR A 346 -4.99 5.49 10.95
C TYR A 346 -6.23 5.42 11.87
N PRO A 347 -6.04 5.08 13.16
CA PRO A 347 -7.14 5.00 14.12
C PRO A 347 -7.92 6.31 14.26
N GLU A 348 -9.22 6.20 14.48
CA GLU A 348 -10.14 7.36 14.58
C GLU A 348 -9.73 8.35 15.67
N ASN A 349 -9.19 7.87 16.78
CA ASN A 349 -8.70 8.70 17.89
C ASN A 349 -7.46 9.53 17.55
N GLN A 350 -6.79 9.27 16.41
CA GLN A 350 -5.60 10.01 15.96
C GLN A 350 -5.92 11.08 14.91
N ARG A 351 -7.19 11.30 14.56
CA ARG A 351 -7.65 12.23 13.50
C ARG A 351 -7.22 13.68 13.67
N ALA A 352 -6.93 14.13 14.86
CA ALA A 352 -6.85 15.54 15.19
C ALA A 352 -5.50 16.20 14.86
N GLY A 353 -5.01 16.11 13.64
CA GLY A 353 -4.00 17.07 13.17
C GLY A 353 -2.56 16.61 13.19
N GLY A 354 -2.30 15.33 13.42
CA GLY A 354 -0.94 14.77 13.46
C GLY A 354 -0.36 14.33 12.11
N VAL A 355 -1.17 14.23 11.03
CA VAL A 355 -0.69 13.75 9.73
C VAL A 355 -0.12 14.88 8.89
N LYS A 356 1.10 14.70 8.38
CA LYS A 356 1.82 15.65 7.53
C LYS A 356 2.43 14.91 6.36
N VAL A 357 2.38 15.53 5.17
CA VAL A 357 3.11 15.05 3.99
C VAL A 357 4.32 15.92 3.77
N LYS A 358 5.46 15.31 3.59
CA LYS A 358 6.73 15.94 3.26
C LYS A 358 7.15 15.47 1.87
N THR A 359 7.47 16.41 0.98
CA THR A 359 7.93 16.09 -0.37
C THR A 359 9.43 16.32 -0.48
N GLU A 360 10.10 15.42 -1.18
CA GLU A 360 11.49 15.55 -1.58
C GLU A 360 11.54 15.48 -3.10
N ILE A 361 11.79 16.62 -3.73
CA ILE A 361 11.75 16.77 -5.17
C ILE A 361 13.08 17.32 -5.63
N ASN A 362 13.67 16.66 -6.63
CA ASN A 362 14.87 17.17 -7.29
C ASN A 362 14.46 18.33 -8.24
N ILE A 363 15.36 19.29 -8.43
CA ILE A 363 15.19 20.30 -9.46
C ILE A 363 15.27 19.56 -10.80
N LEU A 364 14.21 19.67 -11.60
CA LEU A 364 14.12 19.00 -12.89
C LEU A 364 14.81 19.81 -13.97
N GLU A 365 15.37 19.13 -14.96
CA GLU A 365 15.92 19.72 -16.18
C GLU A 365 15.13 19.19 -17.39
N ALA A 366 14.71 20.09 -18.27
CA ALA A 366 14.04 19.70 -19.50
C ALA A 366 15.02 18.99 -20.47
N PRO A 367 14.56 18.01 -21.25
CA PRO A 367 13.16 17.58 -21.39
C PRO A 367 12.71 16.69 -20.23
N VAL A 368 11.44 16.82 -19.81
CA VAL A 368 10.79 15.98 -18.80
C VAL A 368 9.63 15.25 -19.45
N LYS A 369 9.50 13.97 -19.23
CA LYS A 369 8.43 13.15 -19.79
C LYS A 369 7.31 12.90 -18.78
N ARG A 370 6.06 12.95 -19.24
CA ARG A 370 4.91 12.56 -18.43
C ARG A 370 5.10 11.15 -17.87
N GLY A 371 4.84 10.98 -16.57
CA GLY A 371 5.04 9.70 -15.88
C GLY A 371 6.48 9.41 -15.45
N GLU A 372 7.43 10.31 -15.75
CA GLU A 372 8.80 10.23 -15.23
C GLU A 372 8.82 10.38 -13.72
N LYS A 373 9.58 9.53 -13.03
CA LYS A 373 9.74 9.57 -11.58
C LYS A 373 10.68 10.69 -11.18
N VAL A 374 10.15 11.70 -10.50
CA VAL A 374 10.85 12.97 -10.26
C VAL A 374 11.08 13.30 -8.79
N GLY A 375 10.52 12.52 -7.87
CA GLY A 375 10.69 12.75 -6.45
C GLY A 375 10.02 11.70 -5.59
N LYS A 376 10.07 11.94 -4.28
CA LYS A 376 9.39 11.13 -3.26
C LYS A 376 8.52 12.02 -2.38
N PHE A 377 7.52 11.41 -1.75
CA PHE A 377 6.83 12.01 -0.62
C PHE A 377 6.81 11.03 0.55
N TYR A 378 6.74 11.58 1.74
CA TYR A 378 6.71 10.84 3.00
C TYR A 378 5.50 11.30 3.81
N ILE A 379 4.80 10.33 4.40
CA ILE A 379 3.69 10.59 5.29
C ILE A 379 4.18 10.44 6.72
N TYR A 380 3.94 11.44 7.53
CA TYR A 380 4.26 11.44 8.96
C TYR A 380 2.97 11.50 9.76
N ALA A 381 2.81 10.58 10.71
CA ALA A 381 1.77 10.63 11.74
C ALA A 381 2.45 10.71 13.11
N ASN A 382 2.06 11.67 13.93
CA ASN A 382 2.62 11.89 15.27
C ASN A 382 4.16 11.97 15.32
N ARG A 383 4.78 12.54 14.28
CA ARG A 383 6.23 12.68 14.05
C ARG A 383 6.94 11.41 13.57
N GLU A 384 6.27 10.27 13.45
CA GLU A 384 6.81 9.04 12.89
C GLU A 384 6.49 8.95 11.39
N GLN A 385 7.43 8.44 10.59
CA GLN A 385 7.19 8.17 9.19
C GLN A 385 6.37 6.88 9.07
N VAL A 386 5.15 7.01 8.52
CA VAL A 386 4.19 5.92 8.42
C VAL A 386 3.96 5.46 6.98
N GLY A 387 4.50 6.20 6.01
CA GLY A 387 4.41 5.82 4.60
C GLY A 387 5.30 6.66 3.71
N GLU A 388 5.57 6.14 2.51
CA GLU A 388 6.28 6.85 1.45
C GLU A 388 5.75 6.46 0.08
N GLY A 389 5.93 7.35 -0.90
CA GLY A 389 5.57 7.10 -2.28
C GLY A 389 6.39 7.96 -3.24
N TYR A 390 6.10 7.81 -4.53
CA TYR A 390 6.82 8.51 -5.58
C TYR A 390 5.96 9.58 -6.24
N LEU A 391 6.62 10.65 -6.66
CA LEU A 391 6.05 11.73 -7.46
C LEU A 391 6.48 11.55 -8.92
N TYR A 392 5.54 11.76 -9.82
CA TYR A 392 5.71 11.60 -11.26
C TYR A 392 5.36 12.90 -11.97
N ALA A 393 6.03 13.20 -13.08
CA ALA A 393 5.67 14.34 -13.90
C ALA A 393 4.29 14.16 -14.53
N GLY A 394 3.40 15.13 -14.38
CA GLY A 394 2.03 15.09 -14.88
C GLY A 394 1.87 15.47 -16.34
N GLU A 395 2.89 16.09 -16.94
CA GLU A 395 2.89 16.53 -18.34
C GLU A 395 4.30 16.48 -18.94
N ASP A 396 4.37 16.47 -20.27
CA ASP A 396 5.63 16.61 -20.99
C ASP A 396 6.10 18.08 -20.97
N ILE A 397 7.38 18.30 -20.72
CA ILE A 397 8.04 19.60 -20.83
C ILE A 397 9.22 19.48 -21.80
N GLU A 398 9.11 20.11 -22.93
CA GLU A 398 10.19 20.17 -23.91
C GLU A 398 11.27 21.18 -23.50
N THR A 399 12.47 21.02 -24.07
CA THR A 399 13.55 21.98 -23.91
C THR A 399 13.17 23.33 -24.52
N GLY A 400 13.32 24.38 -23.76
CA GLY A 400 13.05 25.75 -24.21
C GLY A 400 14.20 26.35 -24.99
N TRP A 401 13.96 27.51 -25.58
CA TRP A 401 14.98 28.27 -26.30
C TRP A 401 15.82 29.16 -25.36
N LEU A 402 16.76 29.96 -25.89
CA LEU A 402 17.73 30.75 -25.13
C LEU A 402 17.22 31.41 -23.81
N PRO A 403 16.03 32.10 -23.79
CA PRO A 403 15.52 32.68 -22.53
C PRO A 403 15.31 31.70 -21.39
N SER A 404 14.95 30.44 -21.67
CA SER A 404 14.75 29.44 -20.63
C SER A 404 16.08 29.05 -19.97
N TYR A 405 17.19 29.10 -20.65
CA TYR A 405 18.53 28.90 -20.09
C TYR A 405 18.96 30.07 -19.19
N LEU A 406 18.33 31.22 -19.34
CA LEU A 406 18.50 32.38 -18.45
C LEU A 406 17.44 32.41 -17.35
N TYR A 407 16.69 31.30 -17.14
CA TYR A 407 15.61 31.20 -16.17
C TYR A 407 14.45 32.22 -16.37
N ILE A 408 14.30 32.72 -17.60
CA ILE A 408 13.26 33.64 -17.96
C ILE A 408 12.11 32.87 -18.61
N THR A 409 10.90 33.00 -18.06
CA THR A 409 9.72 32.34 -18.63
C THR A 409 9.30 32.99 -19.95
N ASN A 410 8.62 32.27 -20.86
CA ASN A 410 8.12 32.81 -22.11
C ASN A 410 7.23 34.06 -21.89
N ARG A 411 6.40 34.10 -20.85
CA ARG A 411 5.62 35.27 -20.48
C ARG A 411 6.51 36.47 -20.12
N THR A 412 7.52 36.23 -19.29
CA THR A 412 8.49 37.29 -18.90
C THR A 412 9.27 37.75 -20.08
N THR A 413 9.66 36.87 -21.01
CA THR A 413 10.36 37.21 -22.25
C THR A 413 9.52 38.14 -23.15
N ILE A 414 8.23 37.79 -23.33
CA ILE A 414 7.30 38.63 -24.12
C ILE A 414 7.15 40.00 -23.44
N PHE A 415 6.99 40.04 -22.14
CA PHE A 415 6.84 41.27 -21.36
C PHE A 415 8.09 42.17 -21.47
N ILE A 416 9.29 41.59 -21.34
CA ILE A 416 10.57 42.30 -21.55
C ILE A 416 10.67 42.82 -22.99
N GLY A 417 10.29 42.03 -24.00
CA GLY A 417 10.26 42.42 -25.37
C GLY A 417 9.36 43.62 -25.62
N ILE A 418 8.16 43.64 -25.04
CA ILE A 418 7.23 44.79 -25.13
C ILE A 418 7.85 46.05 -24.50
N ILE A 419 8.45 45.92 -23.29
CA ILE A 419 9.08 47.07 -22.61
C ILE A 419 10.23 47.61 -23.45
N ILE A 420 11.08 46.75 -24.01
CA ILE A 420 12.19 47.18 -24.88
C ILE A 420 11.65 47.91 -26.12
N ALA A 421 10.61 47.38 -26.77
CA ALA A 421 9.96 47.99 -27.91
C ALA A 421 9.40 49.39 -27.57
N LEU A 422 8.70 49.51 -26.42
CA LEU A 422 8.18 50.80 -25.93
C LEU A 422 9.31 51.82 -25.67
N ILE A 423 10.41 51.39 -25.05
CA ILE A 423 11.56 52.30 -24.82
C ILE A 423 12.20 52.75 -26.12
N LEU A 424 12.30 51.85 -27.12
CA LEU A 424 12.83 52.22 -28.46
C LEU A 424 11.90 53.19 -29.18
N ILE A 425 10.58 52.95 -29.13
CA ILE A 425 9.58 53.87 -29.74
C ILE A 425 9.66 55.26 -29.04
N LEU A 426 9.70 55.27 -27.71
CA LEU A 426 9.81 56.52 -26.94
C LEU A 426 11.11 57.27 -27.29
N GLY A 427 12.22 56.54 -27.45
CA GLY A 427 13.49 57.11 -27.88
C GLY A 427 13.45 57.72 -29.26
N LEU A 428 12.72 57.06 -30.21
CA LEU A 428 12.52 57.57 -31.57
C LEU A 428 11.62 58.81 -31.59
N VAL A 429 10.51 58.79 -30.84
CA VAL A 429 9.62 59.95 -30.69
C VAL A 429 10.36 61.16 -30.13
N MET A 430 11.10 60.96 -29.04
CA MET A 430 11.91 62.02 -28.42
C MET A 430 13.00 62.55 -29.32
N SER A 431 13.55 61.72 -30.25
CA SER A 431 14.54 62.16 -31.20
C SER A 431 13.93 63.04 -32.33
N LYS A 432 12.64 62.76 -32.66
CA LYS A 432 11.88 63.61 -33.69
C LYS A 432 11.41 64.92 -33.07
N ILE A 433 11.10 64.97 -31.80
CA ILE A 433 10.71 66.23 -31.13
C ILE A 433 11.89 67.19 -30.93
N LYS A 434 13.12 66.65 -30.97
CA LYS A 434 14.36 67.46 -30.87
C LYS A 434 14.92 67.95 -32.19
N ARG A 435 14.33 67.61 -33.32
CA ARG A 435 14.54 68.24 -34.63
C ARG A 435 13.46 69.28 -34.92
#